data_41879bf548c6ee84b5f4cb1810968a00
#
_entry.id   41879bf548c6ee84b5f4cb1810968a00
#
_cell.length_a   1.000
_cell.length_b   1.000
_cell.length_c   1.000
_cell.angle_alpha   90.00
_cell.angle_beta   90.00
_cell.angle_gamma   90.00
#
_symmetry.space_group_name_H-M   'P 1'
#
loop_
_entity.id
_entity.type
_entity.pdbx_description
1 polymer ?
#
loop_
_entity_poly.entity_id
_entity_poly.type
_entity_poly.pdbx_seq_one_letter_code
_entity_poly.pdbx_strand_id
1 'polypeptide(L)'
;MGSENVNAAGTNRKHILDVDVLSEDEIISILDQTAAMSEVLRRDIKKVPALRGRVIVTLFYEASTRTRISFEEAGKILSADVINMSSSGSSVDKGESLLNTGLTLQAMGVDVIVLRHPYSGAPNLLAKHLPKVSIINAGDGLHAHPTQALLDAYTVRSKWGSLNGMKIVIVGDVLHSRVARSAIWAFTKLGAEIVLSGPNTLMPVGLNLVDGRANVLPPVSVQPDLDEAIRGADVVMALRLQNERQNGGYLPSLREYIRRWQITKDRLSSASKEVLVMHPGPMNEGIEISTEVAHGGRSLIEEQVTNGVALRMALLYQVSAGGYQIEEEHP
;
A
#
# COMPACT_ATOMS: atom_id res chain seq x y z
N MET A 1 -27.67 -5.53 36.90
CA MET A 1 -26.25 -5.29 36.58
C MET A 1 -25.93 -6.20 35.44
N GLY A 2 -26.11 -5.72 34.21
CA GLY A 2 -25.84 -6.44 32.98
C GLY A 2 -24.44 -6.08 32.51
N SER A 3 -23.58 -7.09 32.36
CA SER A 3 -22.29 -6.96 31.74
C SER A 3 -22.52 -6.79 30.23
N GLU A 4 -22.31 -5.58 29.73
CA GLU A 4 -22.21 -5.33 28.29
C GLU A 4 -20.93 -6.02 27.78
N ASN A 5 -21.12 -7.12 27.06
CA ASN A 5 -20.11 -7.71 26.19
C ASN A 5 -19.86 -6.73 25.04
N VAL A 6 -18.80 -5.95 25.14
CA VAL A 6 -18.24 -5.25 23.99
C VAL A 6 -17.64 -6.31 23.07
N ASN A 7 -18.40 -6.75 22.08
CA ASN A 7 -17.92 -7.53 20.97
C ASN A 7 -16.90 -6.66 20.21
N ALA A 8 -15.63 -7.01 20.32
CA ALA A 8 -14.59 -6.56 19.40
C ALA A 8 -14.93 -7.18 18.02
N ALA A 9 -15.79 -6.50 17.25
CA ALA A 9 -16.10 -6.85 15.88
C ALA A 9 -14.87 -6.55 15.01
N GLY A 10 -13.92 -7.47 15.02
CA GLY A 10 -12.90 -7.53 13.99
C GLY A 10 -13.60 -7.84 12.67
N THR A 11 -13.65 -6.88 11.76
CA THR A 11 -14.21 -7.06 10.43
C THR A 11 -13.38 -8.10 9.67
N ASN A 12 -13.88 -9.30 9.56
CA ASN A 12 -13.21 -10.45 8.99
C ASN A 12 -13.37 -10.42 7.46
N ARG A 13 -12.56 -9.60 6.77
CA ARG A 13 -12.57 -9.57 5.30
C ARG A 13 -11.83 -10.77 4.73
N LYS A 14 -12.46 -11.41 3.75
CA LYS A 14 -11.86 -12.53 3.01
C LYS A 14 -10.73 -12.08 2.08
N HIS A 15 -10.82 -10.89 1.50
CA HIS A 15 -9.87 -10.36 0.54
C HIS A 15 -9.45 -8.93 0.90
N ILE A 16 -8.23 -8.56 0.54
CA ILE A 16 -7.73 -7.16 0.56
C ILE A 16 -7.43 -6.76 -0.89
N LEU A 17 -8.39 -6.13 -1.55
CA LEU A 17 -8.30 -5.80 -2.98
C LEU A 17 -7.94 -4.34 -3.22
N ASP A 18 -8.56 -3.42 -2.48
CA ASP A 18 -8.23 -1.99 -2.50
C ASP A 18 -8.60 -1.34 -1.15
N VAL A 19 -8.14 -0.10 -0.95
CA VAL A 19 -8.44 0.70 0.24
C VAL A 19 -9.77 1.44 0.10
N ASP A 20 -10.22 1.70 -1.11
CA ASP A 20 -11.47 2.41 -1.41
C ASP A 20 -12.71 1.72 -0.80
N VAL A 21 -12.69 0.39 -0.71
CA VAL A 21 -13.77 -0.44 -0.15
C VAL A 21 -13.66 -0.67 1.37
N LEU A 22 -12.56 -0.26 2.01
CA LEU A 22 -12.39 -0.37 3.46
C LEU A 22 -13.08 0.81 4.16
N SER A 23 -13.77 0.57 5.26
CA SER A 23 -14.22 1.64 6.15
C SER A 23 -13.06 2.21 6.98
N GLU A 24 -13.28 3.38 7.61
CA GLU A 24 -12.32 3.96 8.56
C GLU A 24 -12.01 2.97 9.70
N ASP A 25 -13.05 2.38 10.31
CA ASP A 25 -12.91 1.43 11.41
C ASP A 25 -12.11 0.18 11.00
N GLU A 26 -12.32 -0.32 9.77
CA GLU A 26 -11.54 -1.44 9.23
C GLU A 26 -10.07 -1.07 9.06
N ILE A 27 -9.79 0.14 8.55
CA ILE A 27 -8.41 0.63 8.45
C ILE A 27 -7.78 0.73 9.85
N ILE A 28 -8.47 1.34 10.81
CA ILE A 28 -8.01 1.48 12.19
C ILE A 28 -7.71 0.10 12.80
N SER A 29 -8.62 -0.86 12.63
CA SER A 29 -8.42 -2.24 13.11
C SER A 29 -7.18 -2.91 12.50
N ILE A 30 -6.95 -2.72 11.20
CA ILE A 30 -5.74 -3.21 10.53
C ILE A 30 -4.48 -2.56 11.11
N LEU A 31 -4.51 -1.24 11.36
CA LEU A 31 -3.37 -0.53 11.94
C LEU A 31 -3.10 -0.96 13.39
N ASP A 32 -4.14 -1.26 14.18
CA ASP A 32 -3.99 -1.79 15.55
C ASP A 32 -3.39 -3.19 15.55
N GLN A 33 -3.86 -4.06 14.65
CA GLN A 33 -3.23 -5.37 14.46
C GLN A 33 -1.79 -5.26 14.00
N THR A 34 -1.48 -4.27 13.15
CA THR A 34 -0.10 -4.01 12.71
C THR A 34 0.79 -3.63 13.88
N ALA A 35 0.29 -2.82 14.82
CA ALA A 35 1.02 -2.49 16.05
C ALA A 35 1.35 -3.74 16.87
N ALA A 36 0.39 -4.64 17.06
CA ALA A 36 0.61 -5.91 17.76
C ALA A 36 1.64 -6.80 17.02
N MET A 37 1.60 -6.85 15.69
CA MET A 37 2.59 -7.59 14.88
C MET A 37 3.98 -6.95 14.92
N SER A 38 4.07 -5.63 15.03
CA SER A 38 5.34 -4.91 15.20
C SER A 38 6.07 -5.33 16.47
N GLU A 39 5.34 -5.65 17.57
CA GLU A 39 5.94 -6.16 18.80
C GLU A 39 6.58 -7.55 18.60
N VAL A 40 6.03 -8.38 17.71
CA VAL A 40 6.63 -9.68 17.37
C VAL A 40 7.99 -9.49 16.68
N LEU A 41 8.11 -8.46 15.81
CA LEU A 41 9.37 -8.15 15.11
C LEU A 41 10.49 -7.66 16.03
N ARG A 42 10.16 -7.16 17.22
CA ARG A 42 11.14 -6.69 18.22
C ARG A 42 11.67 -7.80 19.12
N ARG A 43 11.08 -9.01 19.07
CA ARG A 43 11.52 -10.16 19.89
C ARG A 43 12.80 -10.77 19.36
N ASP A 44 13.58 -11.39 20.21
CA ASP A 44 14.74 -12.19 19.78
C ASP A 44 14.32 -13.33 18.88
N ILE A 45 13.23 -14.04 19.24
CA ILE A 45 12.61 -15.09 18.43
C ILE A 45 11.39 -14.49 17.71
N LYS A 46 11.58 -14.11 16.46
CA LYS A 46 10.55 -13.52 15.59
C LYS A 46 9.69 -14.61 14.94
N LYS A 47 9.04 -15.46 15.75
CA LYS A 47 8.20 -16.53 15.23
C LYS A 47 6.99 -16.76 16.12
N VAL A 48 5.80 -16.88 15.51
CA VAL A 48 4.54 -17.18 16.17
C VAL A 48 3.74 -18.19 15.34
N PRO A 49 3.04 -19.16 15.95
CA PRO A 49 2.36 -20.25 15.23
C PRO A 49 0.97 -19.86 14.70
N ALA A 50 0.72 -18.57 14.43
CA ALA A 50 -0.60 -18.05 14.12
C ALA A 50 -1.20 -18.59 12.80
N LEU A 51 -0.34 -18.92 11.82
CA LEU A 51 -0.75 -19.47 10.51
C LEU A 51 -0.12 -20.85 10.22
N ARG A 52 0.17 -21.62 11.26
CA ARG A 52 0.73 -22.96 11.10
C ARG A 52 -0.23 -23.85 10.28
N GLY A 53 0.30 -24.51 9.25
CA GLY A 53 -0.46 -25.36 8.34
C GLY A 53 -1.24 -24.60 7.25
N ARG A 54 -1.07 -23.27 7.15
CA ARG A 54 -1.60 -22.48 6.03
C ARG A 54 -0.59 -22.38 4.90
N VAL A 55 -1.08 -22.46 3.68
CA VAL A 55 -0.28 -22.32 2.45
C VAL A 55 -0.54 -20.96 1.82
N ILE A 56 0.52 -20.17 1.68
CA ILE A 56 0.49 -18.84 1.07
C ILE A 56 1.30 -18.87 -0.21
N VAL A 57 0.72 -18.44 -1.32
CA VAL A 57 1.44 -18.27 -2.59
C VAL A 57 1.63 -16.79 -2.89
N THR A 58 2.88 -16.35 -3.09
CA THR A 58 3.15 -15.05 -3.70
C THR A 58 3.25 -15.22 -5.21
N LEU A 59 2.26 -14.70 -5.94
CA LEU A 59 2.15 -14.82 -7.40
C LEU A 59 2.46 -13.46 -8.05
N PHE A 60 3.70 -13.30 -8.53
CA PHE A 60 4.20 -12.01 -9.00
C PHE A 60 4.50 -12.04 -10.50
N TYR A 61 3.65 -11.37 -11.28
CA TYR A 61 3.81 -11.12 -12.72
C TYR A 61 4.63 -9.86 -13.02
N GLU A 62 4.83 -9.00 -12.02
CA GLU A 62 5.62 -7.78 -12.10
C GLU A 62 6.73 -7.82 -11.06
N ALA A 63 7.96 -7.48 -11.44
CA ALA A 63 9.11 -7.51 -10.53
C ALA A 63 8.90 -6.62 -9.30
N SER A 64 9.14 -7.16 -8.12
CA SER A 64 9.13 -6.41 -6.86
C SER A 64 9.88 -7.16 -5.77
N THR A 65 11.12 -6.78 -5.52
CA THR A 65 11.95 -7.42 -4.49
C THR A 65 11.40 -7.16 -3.09
N ARG A 66 11.16 -5.89 -2.73
CA ARG A 66 10.69 -5.52 -1.39
C ARG A 66 9.35 -6.14 -1.03
N THR A 67 8.35 -6.00 -1.89
CA THR A 67 6.99 -6.51 -1.60
C THR A 67 7.00 -8.02 -1.48
N ARG A 68 7.69 -8.74 -2.38
CA ARG A 68 7.79 -10.21 -2.35
C ARG A 68 8.47 -10.69 -1.08
N ILE A 69 9.69 -10.19 -0.80
CA ILE A 69 10.46 -10.63 0.38
C ILE A 69 9.69 -10.34 1.67
N SER A 70 9.05 -9.17 1.79
CA SER A 70 8.33 -8.83 3.01
C SER A 70 7.06 -9.66 3.23
N PHE A 71 6.35 -10.10 2.19
CA PHE A 71 5.27 -11.08 2.33
C PHE A 71 5.79 -12.49 2.67
N GLU A 72 6.90 -12.89 2.07
CA GLU A 72 7.55 -14.16 2.38
C GLU A 72 8.00 -14.19 3.85
N GLU A 73 8.67 -13.13 4.31
CA GLU A 73 9.10 -12.98 5.69
C GLU A 73 7.91 -12.98 6.65
N ALA A 74 6.88 -12.19 6.37
CA ALA A 74 5.66 -12.11 7.16
C ALA A 74 4.98 -13.48 7.32
N GLY A 75 4.81 -14.23 6.24
CA GLY A 75 4.23 -15.58 6.29
C GLY A 75 5.08 -16.55 7.08
N LYS A 76 6.41 -16.55 6.90
CA LYS A 76 7.34 -17.39 7.65
C LYS A 76 7.36 -17.06 9.15
N ILE A 77 7.27 -15.78 9.53
CA ILE A 77 7.18 -15.37 10.94
C ILE A 77 5.88 -15.91 11.55
N LEU A 78 4.78 -15.90 10.82
CA LEU A 78 3.49 -16.45 11.25
C LEU A 78 3.42 -17.98 11.18
N SER A 79 4.50 -18.67 10.80
CA SER A 79 4.61 -20.13 10.64
C SER A 79 3.77 -20.72 9.52
N ALA A 80 3.45 -19.94 8.50
CA ALA A 80 2.84 -20.45 7.27
C ALA A 80 3.88 -21.05 6.32
N ASP A 81 3.42 -21.96 5.45
CA ASP A 81 4.19 -22.45 4.30
C ASP A 81 4.07 -21.45 3.16
N VAL A 82 5.19 -20.81 2.78
CA VAL A 82 5.20 -19.76 1.76
C VAL A 82 5.87 -20.24 0.50
N ILE A 83 5.16 -20.20 -0.62
CA ILE A 83 5.62 -20.58 -1.95
C ILE A 83 5.71 -19.34 -2.83
N ASN A 84 6.89 -19.06 -3.38
CA ASN A 84 7.08 -17.95 -4.29
C ASN A 84 6.95 -18.42 -5.74
N MET A 85 6.06 -17.77 -6.49
CA MET A 85 5.90 -17.98 -7.93
C MET A 85 6.15 -16.67 -8.69
N SER A 86 6.93 -16.74 -9.75
CA SER A 86 7.13 -15.67 -10.71
C SER A 86 6.61 -16.08 -12.08
N SER A 87 6.29 -15.11 -12.94
CA SER A 87 5.87 -15.38 -14.31
C SER A 87 6.96 -16.08 -15.12
N SER A 88 8.23 -15.69 -14.95
CA SER A 88 9.35 -16.31 -15.66
C SER A 88 9.63 -17.73 -15.16
N GLY A 89 9.68 -18.70 -16.07
CA GLY A 89 9.93 -20.11 -15.77
C GLY A 89 8.73 -20.89 -15.23
N SER A 90 7.52 -20.32 -15.33
CA SER A 90 6.27 -20.98 -14.94
C SER A 90 5.42 -21.37 -16.17
N SER A 91 4.29 -22.07 -15.94
CA SER A 91 3.31 -22.38 -17.00
C SER A 91 2.73 -21.15 -17.69
N VAL A 92 2.86 -19.97 -17.11
CA VAL A 92 2.49 -18.68 -17.73
C VAL A 92 3.26 -18.45 -19.04
N ASP A 93 4.55 -18.82 -19.08
CA ASP A 93 5.37 -18.73 -20.31
C ASP A 93 4.83 -19.64 -21.43
N LYS A 94 3.97 -20.62 -21.08
CA LYS A 94 3.29 -21.52 -22.02
C LYS A 94 1.89 -21.02 -22.42
N GLY A 95 1.49 -19.79 -22.03
CA GLY A 95 0.21 -19.19 -22.35
C GLY A 95 -0.94 -19.55 -21.40
N GLU A 96 -0.67 -20.07 -20.20
CA GLU A 96 -1.70 -20.32 -19.19
C GLU A 96 -2.32 -18.98 -18.72
N SER A 97 -3.66 -18.94 -18.67
CA SER A 97 -4.35 -17.73 -18.17
C SER A 97 -4.21 -17.57 -16.66
N LEU A 98 -4.27 -16.31 -16.17
CA LEU A 98 -4.26 -16.01 -14.73
C LEU A 98 -5.35 -16.79 -13.98
N LEU A 99 -6.54 -16.93 -14.57
CA LEU A 99 -7.64 -17.66 -13.95
C LEU A 99 -7.33 -19.15 -13.80
N ASN A 100 -6.78 -19.79 -14.85
CA ASN A 100 -6.40 -21.20 -14.78
C ASN A 100 -5.29 -21.46 -13.76
N THR A 101 -4.29 -20.57 -13.67
CA THR A 101 -3.27 -20.61 -12.62
C THR A 101 -3.93 -20.54 -11.23
N GLY A 102 -4.88 -19.61 -11.04
CA GLY A 102 -5.61 -19.46 -9.77
C GLY A 102 -6.41 -20.71 -9.40
N LEU A 103 -7.15 -21.29 -10.37
CA LEU A 103 -7.92 -22.52 -10.16
C LEU A 103 -7.01 -23.71 -9.81
N THR A 104 -5.86 -23.81 -10.44
CA THR A 104 -4.85 -24.83 -10.15
C THR A 104 -4.33 -24.69 -8.72
N LEU A 105 -3.98 -23.47 -8.29
CA LEU A 105 -3.53 -23.21 -6.92
C LEU A 105 -4.62 -23.51 -5.90
N GLN A 106 -5.88 -23.18 -6.18
CA GLN A 106 -7.01 -23.53 -5.33
C GLN A 106 -7.18 -25.05 -5.22
N ALA A 107 -7.04 -25.81 -6.32
CA ALA A 107 -7.13 -27.26 -6.31
C ALA A 107 -5.96 -27.92 -5.53
N MET A 108 -4.80 -27.25 -5.44
CA MET A 108 -3.66 -27.67 -4.62
C MET A 108 -3.81 -27.34 -3.14
N GLY A 109 -4.92 -26.71 -2.71
CA GLY A 109 -5.17 -26.39 -1.30
C GLY A 109 -4.50 -25.10 -0.81
N VAL A 110 -4.20 -24.15 -1.69
CA VAL A 110 -3.66 -22.84 -1.30
C VAL A 110 -4.72 -22.04 -0.57
N ASP A 111 -4.38 -21.48 0.60
CA ASP A 111 -5.28 -20.68 1.42
C ASP A 111 -5.28 -19.20 1.00
N VAL A 112 -4.10 -18.63 0.68
CA VAL A 112 -3.93 -17.21 0.35
C VAL A 112 -3.07 -17.05 -0.89
N ILE A 113 -3.54 -16.23 -1.84
CA ILE A 113 -2.74 -15.76 -2.98
C ILE A 113 -2.45 -14.27 -2.80
N VAL A 114 -1.17 -13.92 -2.72
CA VAL A 114 -0.68 -12.54 -2.76
C VAL A 114 -0.33 -12.23 -4.21
N LEU A 115 -1.20 -11.46 -4.89
CA LEU A 115 -1.06 -11.19 -6.32
C LEU A 115 -0.47 -9.83 -6.61
N ARG A 116 0.57 -9.78 -7.46
CA ARG A 116 1.06 -8.57 -8.10
C ARG A 116 1.02 -8.72 -9.62
N HIS A 117 0.32 -7.82 -10.30
CA HIS A 117 0.01 -7.98 -11.73
C HIS A 117 0.14 -6.66 -12.50
N PRO A 118 0.61 -6.66 -13.78
CA PRO A 118 0.69 -5.45 -14.60
C PRO A 118 -0.67 -4.91 -15.06
N TYR A 119 -1.74 -5.70 -15.00
CA TYR A 119 -3.08 -5.26 -15.39
C TYR A 119 -3.95 -4.96 -14.19
N SER A 120 -4.62 -3.80 -14.23
CA SER A 120 -5.61 -3.37 -13.23
C SER A 120 -6.80 -4.32 -13.17
N GLY A 121 -7.28 -4.63 -11.96
CA GLY A 121 -8.43 -5.53 -11.74
C GLY A 121 -8.08 -7.02 -11.71
N ALA A 122 -6.84 -7.43 -11.96
CA ALA A 122 -6.43 -8.83 -11.90
C ALA A 122 -6.72 -9.50 -10.52
N PRO A 123 -6.48 -8.86 -9.37
CA PRO A 123 -6.87 -9.42 -8.07
C PRO A 123 -8.39 -9.59 -7.92
N ASN A 124 -9.19 -8.65 -8.44
CA ASN A 124 -10.64 -8.71 -8.41
C ASN A 124 -11.17 -9.89 -9.24
N LEU A 125 -10.54 -10.16 -10.40
CA LEU A 125 -10.86 -11.33 -11.22
C LEU A 125 -10.68 -12.62 -10.43
N LEU A 126 -9.53 -12.80 -9.75
CA LEU A 126 -9.30 -14.00 -8.95
C LEU A 126 -10.26 -14.09 -7.76
N ALA A 127 -10.46 -13.00 -7.03
CA ALA A 127 -11.36 -12.96 -5.87
C ALA A 127 -12.79 -13.38 -6.23
N LYS A 128 -13.26 -13.00 -7.42
CA LYS A 128 -14.60 -13.37 -7.94
C LYS A 128 -14.73 -14.86 -8.26
N HIS A 129 -13.65 -15.50 -8.71
CA HIS A 129 -13.71 -16.86 -9.26
C HIS A 129 -13.10 -17.94 -8.35
N LEU A 130 -12.42 -17.55 -7.25
CA LEU A 130 -11.78 -18.46 -6.32
C LEU A 130 -12.47 -18.45 -4.95
N PRO A 131 -13.59 -19.15 -4.78
CA PRO A 131 -14.39 -19.07 -3.54
C PRO A 131 -13.68 -19.63 -2.30
N LYS A 132 -12.65 -20.45 -2.45
CA LYS A 132 -11.93 -21.08 -1.33
C LYS A 132 -10.61 -20.40 -0.98
N VAL A 133 -10.17 -19.40 -1.77
CA VAL A 133 -8.86 -18.75 -1.60
C VAL A 133 -9.04 -17.29 -1.23
N SER A 134 -8.26 -16.79 -0.30
CA SER A 134 -8.16 -15.37 0.03
C SER A 134 -7.19 -14.67 -0.91
N ILE A 135 -7.52 -13.47 -1.38
CA ILE A 135 -6.68 -12.69 -2.31
C ILE A 135 -6.21 -11.41 -1.63
N ILE A 136 -4.89 -11.17 -1.67
CA ILE A 136 -4.29 -9.90 -1.28
C ILE A 136 -3.68 -9.23 -2.52
N ASN A 137 -4.11 -8.00 -2.82
CA ASN A 137 -3.55 -7.17 -3.87
C ASN A 137 -2.20 -6.57 -3.43
N ALA A 138 -1.11 -7.03 -4.02
CA ALA A 138 0.26 -6.52 -3.82
C ALA A 138 0.67 -5.49 -4.90
N GLY A 139 -0.30 -4.95 -5.62
CA GLY A 139 -0.19 -3.93 -6.66
C GLY A 139 -0.63 -4.43 -8.03
N ASP A 140 -1.62 -3.76 -8.62
CA ASP A 140 -2.19 -4.09 -9.93
C ASP A 140 -2.20 -2.88 -10.88
N GLY A 141 -1.49 -2.97 -11.96
CA GLY A 141 -1.39 -1.95 -13.02
C GLY A 141 -1.10 -0.54 -12.48
N LEU A 142 -1.93 0.41 -12.89
CA LEU A 142 -1.96 1.79 -12.37
C LEU A 142 -3.07 1.98 -11.32
N HIS A 143 -3.79 0.92 -10.94
CA HIS A 143 -5.01 0.98 -10.16
C HIS A 143 -4.74 1.13 -8.66
N ALA A 144 -4.21 0.09 -8.00
CA ALA A 144 -4.12 0.08 -6.54
C ALA A 144 -2.87 -0.61 -5.99
N HIS A 145 -2.49 -0.19 -4.79
CA HIS A 145 -1.49 -0.86 -3.95
C HIS A 145 -1.89 -0.73 -2.47
N PRO A 146 -2.97 -1.42 -2.04
CA PRO A 146 -3.55 -1.24 -0.71
C PRO A 146 -2.55 -1.47 0.41
N THR A 147 -1.69 -2.48 0.28
CA THR A 147 -0.71 -2.80 1.33
C THR A 147 0.39 -1.76 1.47
N GLN A 148 0.65 -0.94 0.43
CA GLN A 148 1.57 0.18 0.54
C GLN A 148 0.90 1.34 1.27
N ALA A 149 -0.32 1.71 0.88
CA ALA A 149 -1.04 2.81 1.51
C ALA A 149 -1.30 2.56 3.01
N LEU A 150 -1.64 1.33 3.38
CA LEU A 150 -1.86 0.96 4.77
C LEU A 150 -0.56 0.99 5.60
N LEU A 151 0.58 0.52 5.05
CA LEU A 151 1.85 0.62 5.76
C LEU A 151 2.32 2.08 5.91
N ASP A 152 2.04 2.92 4.90
CA ASP A 152 2.36 4.34 4.94
C ASP A 152 1.51 5.04 6.01
N ALA A 153 0.21 4.73 6.08
CA ALA A 153 -0.69 5.22 7.14
C ALA A 153 -0.24 4.75 8.53
N TYR A 154 0.12 3.47 8.68
CA TYR A 154 0.66 2.96 9.94
C TYR A 154 1.95 3.67 10.34
N THR A 155 2.84 3.93 9.40
CA THR A 155 4.13 4.59 9.66
C THR A 155 3.92 6.00 10.19
N VAL A 156 3.02 6.79 9.60
CA VAL A 156 2.65 8.11 10.13
C VAL A 156 2.00 7.98 11.51
N ARG A 157 1.00 7.11 11.65
CA ARG A 157 0.30 6.89 12.92
C ARG A 157 1.23 6.47 14.05
N SER A 158 2.23 5.66 13.77
CA SER A 158 3.20 5.20 14.78
C SER A 158 4.06 6.32 15.35
N LYS A 159 4.21 7.44 14.64
CA LYS A 159 4.96 8.62 15.08
C LYS A 159 4.08 9.67 15.74
N TRP A 160 2.88 9.91 15.20
CA TRP A 160 2.02 11.02 15.61
C TRP A 160 0.74 10.58 16.36
N GLY A 161 0.46 9.28 16.42
CA GLY A 161 -0.75 8.74 17.05
C GLY A 161 -2.02 8.81 16.19
N SER A 162 -2.17 9.86 15.38
CA SER A 162 -3.33 10.08 14.49
C SER A 162 -2.90 10.76 13.20
N LEU A 163 -3.69 10.61 12.15
CA LEU A 163 -3.55 11.35 10.90
C LEU A 163 -4.61 12.47 10.80
N ASN A 164 -5.58 12.51 11.71
CA ASN A 164 -6.69 13.45 11.66
C ASN A 164 -6.19 14.90 11.73
N GLY A 165 -6.59 15.73 10.75
CA GLY A 165 -6.21 17.13 10.61
C GLY A 165 -4.78 17.36 10.11
N MET A 166 -4.02 16.32 9.80
CA MET A 166 -2.67 16.46 9.23
C MET A 166 -2.71 16.91 7.80
N LYS A 167 -1.81 17.82 7.41
CA LYS A 167 -1.54 18.19 6.04
C LYS A 167 -0.48 17.27 5.44
N ILE A 168 -0.87 16.44 4.49
CA ILE A 168 0.01 15.48 3.78
C ILE A 168 0.18 15.94 2.33
N VAL A 169 1.42 16.21 1.93
CA VAL A 169 1.77 16.61 0.56
C VAL A 169 2.35 15.42 -0.19
N ILE A 170 1.69 15.00 -1.27
CA ILE A 170 2.16 13.95 -2.17
C ILE A 170 2.77 14.60 -3.40
N VAL A 171 4.06 14.34 -3.65
CA VAL A 171 4.86 15.06 -4.64
C VAL A 171 5.33 14.14 -5.77
N GLY A 172 5.06 14.52 -7.00
CA GLY A 172 5.68 13.90 -8.18
C GLY A 172 4.70 13.37 -9.23
N ASP A 173 4.95 12.15 -9.73
CA ASP A 173 4.14 11.51 -10.77
C ASP A 173 2.89 10.84 -10.17
N VAL A 174 1.86 11.63 -9.96
CA VAL A 174 0.57 11.14 -9.42
C VAL A 174 -0.22 10.36 -10.47
N LEU A 175 -0.13 10.77 -11.75
CA LEU A 175 -0.89 10.17 -12.85
C LEU A 175 -0.61 8.67 -13.01
N HIS A 176 0.66 8.27 -12.93
CA HIS A 176 1.07 6.88 -13.13
C HIS A 176 1.29 6.11 -11.81
N SER A 177 0.97 6.74 -10.67
CA SER A 177 1.23 6.16 -9.36
C SER A 177 0.00 5.49 -8.74
N ARG A 178 -0.04 4.15 -8.78
CA ARG A 178 -1.02 3.37 -7.99
C ARG A 178 -0.86 3.58 -6.48
N VAL A 179 0.35 3.94 -6.03
CA VAL A 179 0.60 4.25 -4.61
C VAL A 179 -0.11 5.52 -4.22
N ALA A 180 0.00 6.59 -5.02
CA ALA A 180 -0.72 7.84 -4.76
C ALA A 180 -2.24 7.61 -4.69
N ARG A 181 -2.82 6.82 -5.61
CA ARG A 181 -4.26 6.51 -5.62
C ARG A 181 -4.72 5.86 -4.31
N SER A 182 -4.05 4.79 -3.89
CA SER A 182 -4.38 4.10 -2.65
C SER A 182 -4.07 4.94 -1.41
N ALA A 183 -2.99 5.75 -1.41
CA ALA A 183 -2.63 6.65 -0.32
C ALA A 183 -3.68 7.75 -0.11
N ILE A 184 -4.20 8.34 -1.20
CA ILE A 184 -5.29 9.33 -1.13
C ILE A 184 -6.50 8.74 -0.37
N TRP A 185 -6.94 7.53 -0.72
CA TRP A 185 -8.03 6.86 -0.03
C TRP A 185 -7.72 6.60 1.46
N ALA A 186 -6.55 6.03 1.76
CA ALA A 186 -6.17 5.68 3.12
C ALA A 186 -6.08 6.90 4.03
N PHE A 187 -5.37 7.93 3.59
CA PHE A 187 -5.11 9.12 4.40
C PHE A 187 -6.37 9.97 4.58
N THR A 188 -7.18 10.16 3.52
CA THR A 188 -8.42 10.92 3.62
C THR A 188 -9.43 10.23 4.55
N LYS A 189 -9.56 8.91 4.50
CA LYS A 189 -10.43 8.16 5.42
C LYS A 189 -9.98 8.27 6.88
N LEU A 190 -8.69 8.49 7.12
CA LEU A 190 -8.13 8.74 8.45
C LEU A 190 -8.12 10.24 8.84
N GLY A 191 -8.81 11.08 8.08
CA GLY A 191 -9.03 12.50 8.40
C GLY A 191 -7.89 13.44 7.98
N ALA A 192 -6.93 13.02 7.16
CA ALA A 192 -5.88 13.89 6.67
C ALA A 192 -6.33 14.77 5.50
N GLU A 193 -5.78 15.97 5.42
CA GLU A 193 -5.88 16.88 4.28
C GLU A 193 -4.78 16.56 3.27
N ILE A 194 -5.17 16.23 2.02
CA ILE A 194 -4.23 15.84 0.97
C ILE A 194 -4.01 16.97 -0.02
N VAL A 195 -2.73 17.31 -0.22
CA VAL A 195 -2.28 18.25 -1.24
C VAL A 195 -1.39 17.49 -2.24
N LEU A 196 -1.73 17.56 -3.52
CA LEU A 196 -0.94 16.99 -4.60
C LEU A 196 -0.07 18.07 -5.23
N SER A 197 1.22 17.81 -5.42
CA SER A 197 2.15 18.71 -6.07
C SER A 197 3.01 17.99 -7.11
N GLY A 198 3.20 18.62 -8.26
CA GLY A 198 4.01 18.07 -9.35
C GLY A 198 3.71 18.77 -10.68
N PRO A 199 4.37 18.33 -11.77
CA PRO A 199 4.06 18.84 -13.11
C PRO A 199 2.58 18.62 -13.45
N ASN A 200 1.93 19.62 -14.04
CA ASN A 200 0.52 19.50 -14.46
C ASN A 200 0.29 18.33 -15.43
N THR A 201 1.28 18.00 -16.24
CA THR A 201 1.27 16.85 -17.15
C THR A 201 1.29 15.49 -16.44
N LEU A 202 1.69 15.46 -15.18
CA LEU A 202 1.74 14.26 -14.32
C LEU A 202 0.63 14.26 -13.25
N MET A 203 -0.34 15.16 -13.36
CA MET A 203 -1.56 15.17 -12.54
C MET A 203 -2.72 14.50 -13.27
N PRO A 204 -3.53 13.67 -12.60
CA PRO A 204 -4.75 13.12 -13.20
C PRO A 204 -5.72 14.24 -13.61
N VAL A 205 -6.31 14.11 -14.80
CA VAL A 205 -7.34 15.04 -15.27
C VAL A 205 -8.61 14.86 -14.45
N GLY A 206 -9.25 15.94 -14.06
CA GLY A 206 -10.56 15.90 -13.38
C GLY A 206 -10.53 15.76 -11.87
N LEU A 207 -9.38 15.88 -11.21
CA LEU A 207 -9.28 15.84 -9.74
C LEU A 207 -10.14 16.91 -9.04
N ASN A 208 -10.41 18.05 -9.69
CA ASN A 208 -11.16 19.17 -9.13
C ASN A 208 -12.54 19.37 -9.80
N LEU A 209 -13.03 18.41 -10.57
CA LEU A 209 -14.35 18.53 -11.21
C LEU A 209 -15.46 18.24 -10.18
N VAL A 210 -16.01 19.31 -9.63
CA VAL A 210 -17.16 19.32 -8.70
C VAL A 210 -18.47 19.39 -9.49
N ASP A 211 -18.70 18.49 -10.42
CA ASP A 211 -19.91 18.48 -11.26
C ASP A 211 -20.90 17.38 -10.89
N GLY A 212 -21.08 17.07 -9.60
CA GLY A 212 -22.13 16.15 -9.15
C GLY A 212 -22.02 14.71 -9.69
N ARG A 213 -20.96 14.37 -10.43
CA ARG A 213 -20.63 13.01 -10.84
C ARG A 213 -19.77 12.38 -9.75
N ALA A 214 -20.01 11.14 -9.45
CA ALA A 214 -19.25 10.39 -8.45
C ALA A 214 -17.74 10.59 -8.65
N ASN A 215 -17.10 11.29 -7.72
CA ASN A 215 -15.66 11.46 -7.74
C ASN A 215 -14.99 10.10 -7.62
N VAL A 216 -14.10 9.78 -8.56
CA VAL A 216 -13.35 8.51 -8.56
C VAL A 216 -12.33 8.49 -7.41
N LEU A 217 -11.96 9.64 -6.87
CA LEU A 217 -11.06 9.81 -5.73
C LEU A 217 -11.70 10.74 -4.69
N PRO A 218 -11.33 10.63 -3.41
CA PRO A 218 -11.71 11.58 -2.37
C PRO A 218 -11.27 13.01 -2.73
N PRO A 219 -11.87 14.03 -2.10
CA PRO A 219 -11.46 15.42 -2.29
C PRO A 219 -9.98 15.61 -1.95
N VAL A 220 -9.24 16.25 -2.87
CA VAL A 220 -7.83 16.63 -2.72
C VAL A 220 -7.61 18.02 -3.25
N SER A 221 -6.61 18.72 -2.71
CA SER A 221 -6.14 19.98 -3.25
C SER A 221 -4.97 19.75 -4.22
N VAL A 222 -4.88 20.54 -5.28
CA VAL A 222 -3.74 20.50 -6.21
C VAL A 222 -3.00 21.83 -6.13
N GLN A 223 -1.73 21.80 -5.75
CA GLN A 223 -0.85 22.96 -5.72
C GLN A 223 0.42 22.66 -6.53
N PRO A 224 0.52 23.18 -7.78
CA PRO A 224 1.66 22.89 -8.65
C PRO A 224 2.99 23.46 -8.16
N ASP A 225 2.95 24.58 -7.42
CA ASP A 225 4.13 25.17 -6.79
C ASP A 225 4.47 24.37 -5.52
N LEU A 226 5.61 23.69 -5.54
CA LEU A 226 6.02 22.82 -4.43
C LEU A 226 6.34 23.60 -3.16
N ASP A 227 6.91 24.79 -3.27
CA ASP A 227 7.29 25.60 -2.12
C ASP A 227 6.05 26.11 -1.36
N GLU A 228 4.96 26.40 -2.09
CA GLU A 228 3.66 26.70 -1.52
C GLU A 228 2.95 25.44 -0.98
N ALA A 229 3.05 24.33 -1.68
CA ALA A 229 2.43 23.08 -1.27
C ALA A 229 2.98 22.59 0.08
N ILE A 230 4.30 22.63 0.25
CA ILE A 230 5.01 22.13 1.46
C ILE A 230 4.77 23.05 2.67
N ARG A 231 4.40 24.31 2.48
CA ARG A 231 4.23 25.25 3.61
C ARG A 231 3.29 24.68 4.68
N GLY A 232 3.82 24.50 5.90
CA GLY A 232 3.08 23.95 7.03
C GLY A 232 2.70 22.48 6.89
N ALA A 233 3.28 21.74 5.95
CA ALA A 233 3.02 20.29 5.80
C ALA A 233 3.56 19.49 6.99
N ASP A 234 2.80 18.52 7.48
CA ASP A 234 3.20 17.58 8.51
C ASP A 234 3.92 16.36 7.92
N VAL A 235 3.50 15.96 6.71
CA VAL A 235 4.12 14.84 5.97
C VAL A 235 4.35 15.25 4.53
N VAL A 236 5.53 14.95 4.00
CA VAL A 236 5.87 15.10 2.58
C VAL A 236 6.25 13.74 2.02
N MET A 237 5.42 13.23 1.11
CA MET A 237 5.61 11.93 0.47
C MET A 237 6.07 12.12 -0.97
N ALA A 238 7.34 11.77 -1.25
CA ALA A 238 7.86 11.76 -2.60
C ALA A 238 7.37 10.53 -3.38
N LEU A 239 7.00 10.72 -4.64
CA LEU A 239 6.71 9.64 -5.57
C LEU A 239 7.88 9.46 -6.53
N ARG A 240 8.21 8.20 -6.82
CA ARG A 240 9.16 7.88 -7.86
C ARG A 240 8.66 8.34 -9.23
N LEU A 241 9.51 8.99 -10.03
CA LEU A 241 9.25 9.19 -11.45
C LEU A 241 9.26 7.83 -12.17
N GLN A 242 8.12 7.48 -12.78
CA GLN A 242 7.93 6.18 -13.43
C GLN A 242 8.26 6.25 -14.92
N ASN A 243 9.53 6.50 -15.25
CA ASN A 243 10.01 6.63 -16.64
C ASN A 243 9.62 5.43 -17.52
N GLU A 244 9.56 4.24 -16.94
CA GLU A 244 9.16 3.01 -17.61
C GLU A 244 7.67 2.94 -18.00
N ARG A 245 6.85 3.80 -17.42
CA ARG A 245 5.40 3.91 -17.70
C ARG A 245 5.04 5.14 -18.53
N GLN A 246 6.04 5.99 -18.83
CA GLN A 246 5.86 7.19 -19.61
C GLN A 246 6.23 6.91 -21.08
N ASN A 247 5.28 7.07 -21.98
CA ASN A 247 5.53 6.99 -23.44
C ASN A 247 6.18 8.25 -24.03
N GLY A 248 6.88 9.06 -23.16
CA GLY A 248 7.53 10.33 -23.53
C GLY A 248 6.60 11.54 -23.49
N GLY A 249 7.19 12.74 -23.46
CA GLY A 249 6.48 14.01 -23.59
C GLY A 249 5.83 14.59 -22.32
N TYR A 250 5.88 13.90 -21.19
CA TYR A 250 5.30 14.41 -19.93
C TYR A 250 6.18 15.43 -19.21
N LEU A 251 7.49 15.37 -19.43
CA LEU A 251 8.47 16.27 -18.82
C LEU A 251 9.35 16.91 -19.89
N PRO A 252 9.61 18.22 -19.80
CA PRO A 252 10.58 18.88 -20.69
C PRO A 252 12.01 18.35 -20.49
N SER A 253 12.40 18.13 -19.23
CA SER A 253 13.68 17.52 -18.85
C SER A 253 13.70 17.10 -17.38
N LEU A 254 14.54 16.11 -17.03
CA LEU A 254 14.81 15.77 -15.63
C LEU A 254 15.40 16.93 -14.84
N ARG A 255 16.22 17.78 -15.49
CA ARG A 255 16.81 18.97 -14.84
C ARG A 255 15.76 19.96 -14.39
N GLU A 256 14.71 20.17 -15.18
CA GLU A 256 13.59 21.03 -14.78
C GLU A 256 12.79 20.42 -13.66
N TYR A 257 12.53 19.10 -13.72
CA TYR A 257 11.85 18.39 -12.63
C TYR A 257 12.61 18.54 -11.31
N ILE A 258 13.90 18.25 -11.29
CA ILE A 258 14.77 18.39 -10.11
C ILE A 258 14.66 19.83 -9.56
N ARG A 259 14.82 20.83 -10.43
CA ARG A 259 14.79 22.23 -9.99
C ARG A 259 13.45 22.61 -9.35
N ARG A 260 12.32 22.08 -9.82
CA ARG A 260 10.98 22.47 -9.39
C ARG A 260 10.35 21.60 -8.31
N TRP A 261 10.60 20.28 -8.36
CA TRP A 261 9.85 19.32 -7.54
C TRP A 261 10.73 18.37 -6.70
N GLN A 262 12.04 18.48 -6.73
CA GLN A 262 12.90 17.74 -5.83
C GLN A 262 12.66 18.18 -4.38
N ILE A 263 12.46 17.24 -3.48
CA ILE A 263 12.37 17.52 -2.05
C ILE A 263 13.78 17.70 -1.51
N THR A 264 14.07 18.95 -1.06
CA THR A 264 15.38 19.35 -0.49
C THR A 264 15.19 19.83 0.95
N LYS A 265 16.29 19.91 1.69
CA LYS A 265 16.31 20.43 3.06
C LYS A 265 15.82 21.87 3.15
N ASP A 266 16.21 22.71 2.18
CA ASP A 266 15.81 24.12 2.14
C ASP A 266 14.29 24.25 2.00
N ARG A 267 13.67 23.47 1.12
CA ARG A 267 12.21 23.44 0.96
C ARG A 267 11.48 22.95 2.19
N LEU A 268 12.00 21.93 2.85
CA LEU A 268 11.42 21.42 4.09
C LEU A 268 11.52 22.42 5.26
N SER A 269 12.30 23.50 5.14
CA SER A 269 12.35 24.56 6.16
C SER A 269 11.05 25.33 6.32
N SER A 270 10.18 25.35 5.27
CA SER A 270 8.84 25.98 5.30
C SER A 270 7.72 25.04 5.77
N ALA A 271 8.01 23.75 5.91
CA ALA A 271 7.08 22.77 6.47
C ALA A 271 6.97 22.90 8.00
N SER A 272 6.15 22.06 8.64
CA SER A 272 6.09 21.99 10.09
C SER A 272 7.48 21.62 10.67
N LYS A 273 7.74 22.00 11.92
CA LYS A 273 9.06 21.73 12.57
C LYS A 273 9.36 20.24 12.63
N GLU A 274 8.34 19.43 12.81
CA GLU A 274 8.41 17.98 12.95
C GLU A 274 8.04 17.24 11.66
N VAL A 275 8.16 17.89 10.50
CA VAL A 275 7.77 17.30 9.21
C VAL A 275 8.43 15.93 8.99
N LEU A 276 7.63 14.96 8.59
CA LEU A 276 8.09 13.61 8.24
C LEU A 276 8.21 13.48 6.72
N VAL A 277 9.25 12.79 6.28
CA VAL A 277 9.49 12.55 4.86
C VAL A 277 9.34 11.06 4.56
N MET A 278 8.57 10.74 3.54
CA MET A 278 8.25 9.38 3.13
C MET A 278 8.54 9.15 1.64
N HIS A 279 8.81 7.89 1.31
CA HIS A 279 8.97 7.45 -0.08
C HIS A 279 8.61 5.96 -0.19
N PRO A 280 7.68 5.55 -1.07
CA PRO A 280 7.27 4.15 -1.19
C PRO A 280 8.37 3.25 -1.79
N GLY A 281 9.42 3.86 -2.33
CA GLY A 281 10.56 3.21 -3.00
C GLY A 281 10.21 2.37 -4.25
N PRO A 282 11.23 1.95 -5.05
CA PRO A 282 12.62 2.41 -4.95
C PRO A 282 12.72 3.90 -5.27
N MET A 283 13.59 4.62 -4.59
CA MET A 283 13.81 6.04 -4.86
C MET A 283 14.89 6.24 -5.93
N ASN A 284 14.77 7.33 -6.70
CA ASN A 284 15.84 7.85 -7.54
C ASN A 284 16.46 9.05 -6.81
N GLU A 285 17.44 8.75 -5.95
CA GLU A 285 18.15 9.78 -5.19
C GLU A 285 18.76 10.83 -6.15
N GLY A 286 18.66 12.10 -5.73
CA GLY A 286 19.11 13.20 -6.57
C GLY A 286 18.07 13.66 -7.62
N ILE A 287 16.96 12.95 -7.78
CA ILE A 287 15.85 13.32 -8.68
C ILE A 287 14.65 13.81 -7.90
N GLU A 288 13.83 12.92 -7.35
CA GLU A 288 12.62 13.32 -6.58
C GLU A 288 12.92 13.74 -5.14
N ILE A 289 14.05 13.27 -4.61
CA ILE A 289 14.48 13.56 -3.24
C ILE A 289 16.00 13.70 -3.20
N SER A 290 16.52 14.68 -2.45
CA SER A 290 17.96 14.81 -2.25
C SER A 290 18.48 13.73 -1.28
N THR A 291 19.70 13.27 -1.45
CA THR A 291 20.36 12.27 -0.59
C THR A 291 20.34 12.70 0.89
N GLU A 292 20.59 13.98 1.16
CA GLU A 292 20.56 14.53 2.52
C GLU A 292 19.19 14.37 3.19
N VAL A 293 18.09 14.53 2.44
CA VAL A 293 16.73 14.36 2.95
C VAL A 293 16.37 12.89 3.07
N ALA A 294 16.72 12.08 2.07
CA ALA A 294 16.42 10.65 2.05
C ALA A 294 17.01 9.89 3.26
N HIS A 295 18.19 10.29 3.71
CA HIS A 295 18.91 9.69 4.84
C HIS A 295 18.97 10.60 6.09
N GLY A 296 18.20 11.68 6.09
CA GLY A 296 18.13 12.63 7.22
C GLY A 296 17.22 12.14 8.34
N GLY A 297 17.35 12.74 9.52
CA GLY A 297 16.60 12.35 10.72
C GLY A 297 15.07 12.54 10.63
N ARG A 298 14.55 13.19 9.57
CA ARG A 298 13.12 13.34 9.30
C ARG A 298 12.57 12.26 8.33
N SER A 299 13.47 11.44 7.77
CA SER A 299 13.11 10.38 6.83
C SER A 299 12.54 9.18 7.57
N LEU A 300 11.40 8.67 7.10
CA LEU A 300 10.77 7.44 7.58
C LEU A 300 10.91 6.28 6.58
N ILE A 301 11.78 6.42 5.59
CA ILE A 301 11.88 5.45 4.47
C ILE A 301 12.27 4.04 4.97
N GLU A 302 13.18 3.96 5.93
CA GLU A 302 13.58 2.69 6.53
C GLU A 302 12.49 2.10 7.43
N GLU A 303 11.82 2.96 8.22
CA GLU A 303 10.67 2.56 9.03
C GLU A 303 9.51 2.04 8.16
N GLN A 304 9.25 2.64 6.99
CA GLN A 304 8.26 2.12 6.04
C GLN A 304 8.58 0.69 5.63
N VAL A 305 9.85 0.34 5.43
CA VAL A 305 10.26 -1.04 5.08
C VAL A 305 9.97 -2.00 6.23
N THR A 306 10.39 -1.66 7.45
CA THR A 306 10.15 -2.48 8.64
C THR A 306 8.66 -2.62 8.94
N ASN A 307 7.92 -1.52 8.95
CA ASN A 307 6.48 -1.49 9.17
C ASN A 307 5.72 -2.28 8.10
N GLY A 308 6.30 -2.35 6.89
CA GLY A 308 5.76 -3.16 5.80
C GLY A 308 5.69 -4.65 6.13
N VAL A 309 6.64 -5.20 6.88
CA VAL A 309 6.59 -6.61 7.33
C VAL A 309 5.48 -6.79 8.35
N ALA A 310 5.39 -5.91 9.37
CA ALA A 310 4.36 -5.97 10.40
C ALA A 310 2.95 -5.88 9.81
N LEU A 311 2.73 -4.93 8.87
CA LEU A 311 1.43 -4.80 8.20
C LEU A 311 1.08 -6.07 7.42
N ARG A 312 2.02 -6.64 6.68
CA ARG A 312 1.76 -7.84 5.90
C ARG A 312 1.46 -9.04 6.79
N MET A 313 2.07 -9.12 7.97
CA MET A 313 1.67 -10.10 8.99
C MET A 313 0.22 -9.90 9.43
N ALA A 314 -0.19 -8.67 9.73
CA ALA A 314 -1.57 -8.36 10.12
C ALA A 314 -2.57 -8.73 9.01
N LEU A 315 -2.28 -8.37 7.75
CA LEU A 315 -3.15 -8.69 6.62
C LEU A 315 -3.25 -10.19 6.35
N LEU A 316 -2.14 -10.92 6.38
CA LEU A 316 -2.14 -12.38 6.22
C LEU A 316 -2.94 -13.05 7.34
N TYR A 317 -2.79 -12.60 8.58
CA TYR A 317 -3.55 -13.10 9.70
C TYR A 317 -5.06 -12.84 9.53
N GLN A 318 -5.44 -11.62 9.17
CA GLN A 318 -6.84 -11.22 9.00
C GLN A 318 -7.56 -12.02 7.91
N VAL A 319 -6.97 -12.15 6.71
CA VAL A 319 -7.63 -12.88 5.61
C VAL A 319 -7.64 -14.39 5.84
N SER A 320 -6.74 -14.92 6.66
CA SER A 320 -6.72 -16.33 7.02
C SER A 320 -7.73 -16.68 8.12
N ALA A 321 -8.01 -15.75 9.04
CA ALA A 321 -9.03 -15.92 10.09
C ALA A 321 -10.46 -15.78 9.53
N GLY A 322 -10.67 -14.93 8.50
CA GLY A 322 -11.97 -14.71 7.86
C GLY A 322 -12.48 -15.87 7.02
N GLY A 323 -11.65 -16.84 6.70
CA GLY A 323 -12.01 -18.00 5.87
C GLY A 323 -12.78 -19.12 6.58
N TYR A 324 -13.04 -19.01 7.87
CA TYR A 324 -13.73 -20.05 8.66
C TYR A 324 -15.14 -19.65 9.13
N GLN A 325 -15.99 -19.22 8.23
CA GLN A 325 -17.42 -19.51 8.36
C GLN A 325 -17.72 -20.56 7.27
N ILE A 326 -17.40 -21.81 7.57
CA ILE A 326 -18.08 -22.95 6.94
C ILE A 326 -19.51 -22.84 7.49
N GLU A 327 -20.45 -22.40 6.64
CA GLU A 327 -21.85 -22.75 6.84
C GLU A 327 -21.86 -24.28 6.91
N GLU A 328 -22.05 -24.81 8.11
CA GLU A 328 -22.52 -26.19 8.29
C GLU A 328 -23.92 -26.21 7.68
N GLU A 329 -24.03 -26.43 6.37
CA GLU A 329 -25.24 -26.99 5.80
C GLU A 329 -25.37 -28.39 6.38
N HIS A 330 -26.19 -28.48 7.43
CA HIS A 330 -26.71 -29.76 7.90
C HIS A 330 -27.51 -30.39 6.77
N PRO A 331 -27.36 -31.74 6.56
CA PRO A 331 -28.06 -32.51 5.53
C PRO A 331 -29.57 -32.54 5.73
#